data_f3c767b57b1bdb1eaf2ccde29afe149d
#
_entry.id   f3c767b57b1bdb1eaf2ccde29afe149d
#
_cell.length_a   1.000
_cell.length_b   1.000
_cell.length_c   1.000
_cell.angle_alpha   90.00
_cell.angle_beta   90.00
_cell.angle_gamma   90.00
#
_symmetry.space_group_name_H-M   'P 1'
#
loop_
_entity.id
_entity.type
_entity.pdbx_description
1 polymer ?
#
loop_
_entity_poly.entity_id
_entity_poly.type
_entity_poly.pdbx_seq_one_letter_code
_entity_poly.pdbx_strand_id
1 'polypeptide(L)'
;MLAIYDPRQELHQPLTRLAGGVFRPNLEQADRVVSFQNALRRMSIATMVPADAGHEVLHSVHDAGYLDFLANGYAEWRAMPDTGPELRVSAHPNVYMNRLPRNFYGRAGYYQADAGCVIVEGTWPACRASAMTAIEATKRVLGGARAAYALCRPPGHHAYADKAGGFCYLNNTALAAQVARGSVNRVAIIDIDVHHGNGTQAIFYERPDVLHISVHGDPADLYPFYAGYADECGRGAGEGANLNLPVPLLSDSAVYCAAVDRGIGVIRQYAPEMLVVALGLDASTDDPFACMRVDRAGFARMGEAIGSMRLPTVIVQEGGYQSPELEHNFEAFLTGFLHRHS
;
A
#
# COMPACT_ATOMS: atom_id res chain seq x y z
N MET A 1 9.73 16.55 -9.66
CA MET A 1 8.86 15.75 -8.75
C MET A 1 8.79 16.43 -7.39
N LEU A 2 7.67 16.34 -6.69
CA LEU A 2 7.47 16.80 -5.31
C LEU A 2 7.14 15.59 -4.44
N ALA A 3 7.65 15.54 -3.20
CA ALA A 3 7.27 14.56 -2.20
C ALA A 3 6.27 15.15 -1.21
N ILE A 4 5.30 14.36 -0.78
CA ILE A 4 4.32 14.72 0.23
C ILE A 4 4.55 13.84 1.45
N TYR A 5 4.58 14.43 2.64
CA TYR A 5 4.77 13.71 3.90
C TYR A 5 4.16 14.46 5.08
N ASP A 6 3.50 13.75 5.96
CA ASP A 6 2.94 14.28 7.21
C ASP A 6 3.63 13.61 8.42
N PRO A 7 4.31 14.34 9.30
CA PRO A 7 5.00 13.76 10.45
C PRO A 7 4.05 13.07 11.47
N ARG A 8 2.75 13.32 11.42
CA ARG A 8 1.78 12.58 12.26
C ARG A 8 1.75 11.08 11.97
N GLN A 9 2.27 10.65 10.83
CA GLN A 9 2.47 9.24 10.48
C GLN A 9 3.41 8.52 11.46
N GLU A 10 4.29 9.24 12.14
CA GLU A 10 5.20 8.67 13.15
C GLU A 10 4.50 8.29 14.47
N LEU A 11 3.25 8.73 14.67
CA LEU A 11 2.46 8.39 15.85
C LEU A 11 2.06 6.90 15.92
N HIS A 12 2.01 6.21 14.78
CA HIS A 12 1.78 4.77 14.77
C HIS A 12 3.04 4.03 15.17
N GLN A 13 3.06 3.46 16.36
CA GLN A 13 4.23 2.77 16.94
C GLN A 13 3.84 1.39 17.50
N PRO A 14 3.54 0.41 16.63
CA PRO A 14 3.25 -0.94 17.07
C PRO A 14 4.52 -1.59 17.63
N LEU A 15 4.41 -2.22 18.80
CA LEU A 15 5.56 -2.81 19.49
C LEU A 15 5.92 -4.19 18.93
N THR A 16 4.89 -5.01 18.68
CA THR A 16 5.09 -6.41 18.34
C THR A 16 4.29 -6.87 17.13
N ARG A 17 4.69 -7.99 16.54
CA ARG A 17 3.94 -8.77 15.55
C ARG A 17 3.95 -10.25 15.92
N LEU A 18 2.93 -10.99 15.53
CA LEU A 18 2.91 -12.46 15.66
C LEU A 18 3.58 -13.06 14.42
N ALA A 19 4.63 -13.86 14.62
CA ALA A 19 5.31 -14.53 13.53
C ALA A 19 5.87 -15.87 14.00
N GLY A 20 5.52 -16.97 13.30
CA GLY A 20 5.95 -18.32 13.66
C GLY A 20 5.48 -18.74 15.06
N GLY A 21 4.27 -18.30 15.49
CA GLY A 21 3.70 -18.63 16.80
C GLY A 21 4.30 -17.87 17.99
N VAL A 22 5.19 -16.89 17.74
CA VAL A 22 5.83 -16.08 18.79
C VAL A 22 5.69 -14.59 18.51
N PHE A 23 5.63 -13.79 19.57
CA PHE A 23 5.69 -12.33 19.45
C PHE A 23 7.13 -11.89 19.18
N ARG A 24 7.30 -11.10 18.13
CA ARG A 24 8.56 -10.50 17.70
C ARG A 24 8.40 -8.98 17.59
N PRO A 25 9.48 -8.20 17.61
CA PRO A 25 9.41 -6.77 17.31
C PRO A 25 8.67 -6.54 15.96
N ASN A 26 7.84 -5.51 15.91
CA ASN A 26 7.18 -5.15 14.67
C ASN A 26 8.19 -4.58 13.67
N LEU A 27 8.10 -4.93 12.42
CA LEU A 27 9.01 -4.45 11.36
C LEU A 27 8.52 -3.13 10.74
N GLU A 28 7.20 -2.87 10.81
CA GLU A 28 6.62 -1.61 10.33
C GLU A 28 6.84 -0.52 11.39
N GLN A 29 8.01 0.15 11.34
CA GLN A 29 8.45 1.15 12.30
C GLN A 29 8.69 2.51 11.64
N ALA A 30 8.68 3.57 12.46
CA ALA A 30 8.85 4.94 11.97
C ALA A 30 10.26 5.23 11.41
N ASP A 31 11.27 4.46 11.78
CA ASP A 31 12.65 4.62 11.30
C ASP A 31 12.80 4.43 9.78
N ARG A 32 11.92 3.64 9.14
CA ARG A 32 11.90 3.52 7.66
C ARG A 32 11.64 4.86 6.97
N VAL A 33 10.87 5.75 7.59
CA VAL A 33 10.61 7.11 7.08
C VAL A 33 11.89 7.93 7.01
N VAL A 34 12.78 7.78 7.99
CA VAL A 34 14.07 8.49 8.02
C VAL A 34 14.91 8.11 6.82
N SER A 35 14.96 6.83 6.45
CA SER A 35 15.66 6.35 5.24
C SER A 35 15.13 7.00 3.98
N PHE A 36 13.81 7.04 3.79
CA PHE A 36 13.19 7.68 2.62
C PHE A 36 13.46 9.20 2.59
N GLN A 37 13.35 9.89 3.72
CA GLN A 37 13.64 11.32 3.81
C GLN A 37 15.11 11.64 3.54
N ASN A 38 16.04 10.78 3.97
CA ASN A 38 17.47 10.92 3.65
C ASN A 38 17.70 10.86 2.13
N ALA A 39 17.13 9.86 1.47
CA ALA A 39 17.23 9.74 0.01
C ALA A 39 16.61 10.95 -0.71
N LEU A 40 15.42 11.40 -0.32
CA LEU A 40 14.77 12.58 -0.91
C LEU A 40 15.64 13.84 -0.77
N ARG A 41 16.27 14.03 0.40
CA ARG A 41 17.22 15.16 0.62
C ARG A 41 18.43 15.07 -0.28
N ARG A 42 19.06 13.90 -0.43
CA ARG A 42 20.20 13.72 -1.36
C ARG A 42 19.82 13.99 -2.80
N MET A 43 18.62 13.57 -3.20
CA MET A 43 18.08 13.82 -4.55
C MET A 43 17.57 15.24 -4.74
N SER A 44 17.64 16.13 -3.75
CA SER A 44 17.11 17.49 -3.78
C SER A 44 15.62 17.54 -4.13
N ILE A 45 14.84 16.53 -3.71
CA ILE A 45 13.40 16.48 -3.88
C ILE A 45 12.74 17.18 -2.67
N ALA A 46 12.04 18.28 -2.93
CA ALA A 46 11.34 19.03 -1.90
C ALA A 46 10.18 18.22 -1.31
N THR A 47 10.00 18.31 0.01
CA THR A 47 8.91 17.68 0.74
C THR A 47 7.94 18.73 1.26
N MET A 48 6.63 18.47 1.19
CA MET A 48 5.59 19.31 1.78
C MET A 48 4.60 18.50 2.61
N VAL A 49 3.97 19.18 3.57
CA VAL A 49 2.88 18.60 4.37
C VAL A 49 1.57 18.69 3.58
N PRO A 50 0.74 17.63 3.57
CA PRO A 50 -0.53 17.67 2.85
C PRO A 50 -1.55 18.61 3.53
N ALA A 51 -2.43 19.19 2.72
CA ALA A 51 -3.65 19.81 3.24
C ALA A 51 -4.64 18.72 3.73
N ASP A 52 -5.45 19.07 4.73
CA ASP A 52 -6.54 18.19 5.15
C ASP A 52 -7.68 18.22 4.12
N ALA A 53 -7.94 17.08 3.50
CA ALA A 53 -9.01 16.92 2.51
C ALA A 53 -10.38 16.61 3.13
N GLY A 54 -10.47 16.55 4.47
CA GLY A 54 -11.69 16.19 5.19
C GLY A 54 -11.89 14.66 5.32
N HIS A 55 -12.99 14.27 5.96
CA HIS A 55 -13.34 12.85 6.14
C HIS A 55 -14.08 12.26 4.94
N GLU A 56 -14.87 13.07 4.23
CA GLU A 56 -15.74 12.63 3.13
C GLU A 56 -14.98 11.87 2.03
N VAL A 57 -13.75 12.28 1.74
CA VAL A 57 -12.93 11.60 0.73
C VAL A 57 -12.61 10.15 1.10
N LEU A 58 -12.50 9.82 2.40
CA LEU A 58 -12.24 8.45 2.87
C LEU A 58 -13.42 7.53 2.60
N HIS A 59 -14.65 8.04 2.67
CA HIS A 59 -15.87 7.30 2.36
C HIS A 59 -16.00 6.91 0.88
N SER A 60 -15.20 7.50 0.00
CA SER A 60 -15.16 7.07 -1.41
C SER A 60 -14.54 5.70 -1.62
N VAL A 61 -13.84 5.17 -0.60
CA VAL A 61 -13.16 3.86 -0.62
C VAL A 61 -13.57 2.99 0.57
N HIS A 62 -13.75 3.58 1.75
CA HIS A 62 -13.93 2.84 3.00
C HIS A 62 -15.33 3.00 3.59
N ASP A 63 -15.84 1.92 4.18
CA ASP A 63 -17.13 1.88 4.84
C ASP A 63 -17.17 2.76 6.08
N ALA A 64 -18.30 3.44 6.31
CA ALA A 64 -18.49 4.35 7.44
C ALA A 64 -18.29 3.67 8.79
N GLY A 65 -18.80 2.45 8.97
CA GLY A 65 -18.63 1.68 10.21
C GLY A 65 -17.19 1.28 10.49
N TYR A 66 -16.42 1.00 9.44
CA TYR A 66 -15.00 0.72 9.55
C TYR A 66 -14.20 1.98 9.93
N LEU A 67 -14.48 3.11 9.29
CA LEU A 67 -13.84 4.39 9.61
C LEU A 67 -14.14 4.82 11.06
N ASP A 68 -15.39 4.65 11.51
CA ASP A 68 -15.77 4.92 12.90
C ASP A 68 -15.00 4.01 13.88
N PHE A 69 -14.88 2.72 13.56
CA PHE A 69 -14.09 1.78 14.36
C PHE A 69 -12.61 2.19 14.43
N LEU A 70 -11.98 2.57 13.32
CA LEU A 70 -10.59 3.04 13.34
C LEU A 70 -10.41 4.31 14.17
N ALA A 71 -11.36 5.24 14.09
CA ALA A 71 -11.30 6.51 14.80
C ALA A 71 -11.49 6.37 16.31
N ASN A 72 -12.37 5.48 16.76
CA ASN A 72 -12.83 5.40 18.14
C ASN A 72 -12.44 4.10 18.86
N GLY A 73 -12.12 3.04 18.13
CA GLY A 73 -11.92 1.70 18.66
C GLY A 73 -10.80 1.57 19.68
N TYR A 74 -9.68 2.29 19.50
CA TYR A 74 -8.60 2.26 20.51
C TYR A 74 -9.02 2.90 21.83
N ALA A 75 -9.74 4.03 21.80
CA ALA A 75 -10.24 4.67 23.02
C ALA A 75 -11.25 3.77 23.76
N GLU A 76 -12.15 3.11 23.03
CA GLU A 76 -13.08 2.12 23.58
C GLU A 76 -12.33 0.93 24.20
N TRP A 77 -11.31 0.41 23.50
CA TRP A 77 -10.41 -0.63 24.00
C TRP A 77 -9.78 -0.23 25.34
N ARG A 78 -9.19 0.95 25.42
CA ARG A 78 -8.51 1.44 26.63
C ARG A 78 -9.44 1.73 27.80
N ALA A 79 -10.72 1.95 27.55
CA ALA A 79 -11.75 2.12 28.59
C ALA A 79 -12.18 0.79 29.23
N MET A 80 -11.84 -0.36 28.62
CA MET A 80 -12.14 -1.68 29.17
C MET A 80 -11.10 -2.09 30.23
N PRO A 81 -11.48 -2.91 31.23
CA PRO A 81 -10.55 -3.40 32.24
C PRO A 81 -9.51 -4.36 31.62
N ASP A 82 -8.31 -4.38 32.22
CA ASP A 82 -7.23 -5.34 31.96
C ASP A 82 -6.74 -5.38 30.47
N THR A 83 -6.87 -4.26 29.75
CA THR A 83 -6.39 -4.16 28.36
C THR A 83 -4.93 -3.78 28.28
N GLY A 84 -4.21 -4.42 27.33
CA GLY A 84 -2.82 -4.08 27.00
C GLY A 84 -2.71 -2.79 26.16
N PRO A 85 -1.46 -2.34 25.85
CA PRO A 85 -1.24 -1.14 25.04
C PRO A 85 -1.53 -1.35 23.56
N GLU A 86 -1.64 -2.59 23.10
CA GLU A 86 -1.90 -2.97 21.71
C GLU A 86 -3.23 -3.71 21.60
N LEU A 87 -4.16 -3.18 20.81
CA LEU A 87 -5.39 -3.89 20.46
C LEU A 87 -5.05 -4.97 19.43
N ARG A 88 -5.22 -6.21 19.84
CA ARG A 88 -5.12 -7.41 19.01
C ARG A 88 -6.36 -8.26 19.18
N VAL A 89 -6.71 -8.96 18.14
CA VAL A 89 -7.85 -9.86 18.14
C VAL A 89 -7.43 -11.28 17.77
N SER A 90 -8.19 -12.25 18.26
CA SER A 90 -7.93 -13.68 18.06
C SER A 90 -9.01 -14.38 17.21
N ALA A 91 -10.06 -13.66 16.83
CA ALA A 91 -11.15 -14.21 16.03
C ALA A 91 -11.51 -13.23 14.91
N HIS A 92 -11.56 -13.74 13.69
CA HIS A 92 -11.91 -13.00 12.50
C HIS A 92 -13.13 -13.65 11.81
N PRO A 93 -13.96 -12.88 11.09
CA PRO A 93 -15.05 -13.45 10.31
C PRO A 93 -14.52 -14.32 9.15
N ASN A 94 -15.37 -15.22 8.71
CA ASN A 94 -15.14 -16.05 7.54
C ASN A 94 -16.47 -16.29 6.81
N VAL A 95 -16.48 -17.09 5.75
CA VAL A 95 -17.70 -17.36 4.96
C VAL A 95 -18.87 -17.96 5.75
N TYR A 96 -18.60 -18.57 6.91
CA TYR A 96 -19.60 -19.18 7.80
C TYR A 96 -19.99 -18.29 8.98
N MET A 97 -19.17 -17.28 9.33
CA MET A 97 -19.31 -16.41 10.49
C MET A 97 -18.97 -14.96 10.08
N ASN A 98 -19.96 -14.20 9.62
CA ASN A 98 -19.71 -12.87 9.04
C ASN A 98 -20.66 -11.77 9.53
N ARG A 99 -21.39 -11.98 10.63
CA ARG A 99 -22.25 -10.94 11.21
C ARG A 99 -21.46 -9.98 12.07
N LEU A 100 -21.73 -8.68 11.94
CA LEU A 100 -21.20 -7.65 12.83
C LEU A 100 -21.78 -7.81 14.23
N PRO A 101 -20.98 -8.12 15.27
CA PRO A 101 -21.47 -8.29 16.64
C PRO A 101 -21.53 -6.96 17.40
N ARG A 102 -22.28 -6.93 18.51
CA ARG A 102 -22.32 -5.78 19.43
C ARG A 102 -21.11 -5.73 20.38
N ASN A 103 -20.54 -6.89 20.71
CA ASN A 103 -19.41 -6.98 21.61
C ASN A 103 -18.16 -6.37 20.97
N PHE A 104 -17.38 -5.61 21.74
CA PHE A 104 -16.20 -4.89 21.24
C PHE A 104 -15.17 -5.82 20.58
N TYR A 105 -14.80 -6.95 21.25
CA TYR A 105 -13.82 -7.89 20.71
C TYR A 105 -14.25 -8.46 19.35
N GLY A 106 -15.54 -8.78 19.23
CA GLY A 106 -16.08 -9.26 17.97
C GLY A 106 -16.09 -8.18 16.89
N ARG A 107 -16.42 -6.92 17.23
CA ARG A 107 -16.31 -5.79 16.26
C ARG A 107 -14.86 -5.56 15.84
N ALA A 108 -13.93 -5.61 16.80
CA ALA A 108 -12.51 -5.46 16.50
C ALA A 108 -12.00 -6.54 15.53
N GLY A 109 -12.45 -7.80 15.71
CA GLY A 109 -12.15 -8.87 14.76
C GLY A 109 -12.87 -8.73 13.43
N TYR A 110 -14.08 -8.17 13.41
CA TYR A 110 -14.85 -7.96 12.19
C TYR A 110 -14.15 -6.98 11.22
N TYR A 111 -13.52 -5.94 11.77
CA TYR A 111 -12.83 -4.90 11.02
C TYR A 111 -11.33 -5.18 10.80
N GLN A 112 -10.86 -6.40 11.07
CA GLN A 112 -9.50 -6.84 10.79
C GLN A 112 -9.50 -8.16 10.02
N ALA A 113 -8.73 -8.24 8.94
CA ALA A 113 -8.64 -9.44 8.12
C ALA A 113 -7.68 -10.47 8.72
N ASP A 114 -6.69 -10.01 9.48
CA ASP A 114 -5.64 -10.83 10.07
C ASP A 114 -5.07 -10.19 11.35
N ALA A 115 -4.16 -10.90 12.01
CA ALA A 115 -3.48 -10.45 13.24
C ALA A 115 -2.29 -9.51 12.98
N GLY A 116 -2.00 -9.14 11.73
CA GLY A 116 -0.90 -8.25 11.34
C GLY A 116 -1.15 -6.79 11.71
N CYS A 117 -2.43 -6.38 11.74
CA CYS A 117 -2.82 -5.00 12.03
C CYS A 117 -3.02 -4.77 13.51
N VAL A 118 -1.99 -4.25 14.17
CA VAL A 118 -2.04 -3.89 15.58
C VAL A 118 -2.51 -2.44 15.72
N ILE A 119 -3.59 -2.21 16.48
CA ILE A 119 -4.09 -0.85 16.72
C ILE A 119 -3.51 -0.33 18.05
N VAL A 120 -2.82 0.81 17.97
CA VAL A 120 -2.25 1.56 19.10
C VAL A 120 -2.83 2.96 19.14
N GLU A 121 -2.53 3.74 20.17
CA GLU A 121 -3.07 5.09 20.37
C GLU A 121 -2.90 6.00 19.14
N GLY A 122 -1.72 5.95 18.52
CA GLY A 122 -1.38 6.76 17.35
C GLY A 122 -1.85 6.21 16.00
N THR A 123 -2.56 5.06 15.93
CA THR A 123 -2.91 4.43 14.66
C THR A 123 -3.84 5.29 13.81
N TRP A 124 -4.95 5.77 14.38
CA TRP A 124 -5.90 6.59 13.61
C TRP A 124 -5.30 7.89 13.06
N PRO A 125 -4.68 8.75 13.88
CA PRO A 125 -4.08 9.97 13.34
C PRO A 125 -2.98 9.69 12.30
N ALA A 126 -2.21 8.61 12.46
CA ALA A 126 -1.17 8.25 11.50
C ALA A 126 -1.73 7.72 10.17
N CYS A 127 -2.66 6.78 10.20
CA CYS A 127 -3.24 6.25 8.96
C CYS A 127 -4.04 7.31 8.20
N ARG A 128 -4.74 8.21 8.92
CA ARG A 128 -5.40 9.36 8.30
C ARG A 128 -4.39 10.31 7.65
N ALA A 129 -3.27 10.61 8.33
CA ALA A 129 -2.19 11.43 7.76
C ALA A 129 -1.57 10.77 6.51
N SER A 130 -1.38 9.46 6.53
CA SER A 130 -0.93 8.67 5.38
C SER A 130 -1.90 8.78 4.19
N ALA A 131 -3.19 8.62 4.44
CA ALA A 131 -4.22 8.77 3.40
C ALA A 131 -4.25 10.20 2.82
N MET A 132 -4.18 11.24 3.65
CA MET A 132 -4.11 12.63 3.18
C MET A 132 -2.86 12.90 2.34
N THR A 133 -1.75 12.22 2.63
CA THR A 133 -0.50 12.29 1.86
C THR A 133 -0.71 11.78 0.42
N ALA A 134 -1.34 10.61 0.25
CA ALA A 134 -1.65 10.06 -1.07
C ALA A 134 -2.66 10.93 -1.85
N ILE A 135 -3.68 11.43 -1.17
CA ILE A 135 -4.70 12.31 -1.75
C ILE A 135 -4.07 13.63 -2.24
N GLU A 136 -3.21 14.26 -1.43
CA GLU A 136 -2.54 15.50 -1.82
C GLU A 136 -1.59 15.28 -3.01
N ALA A 137 -0.81 14.19 -3.01
CA ALA A 137 0.05 13.83 -4.14
C ALA A 137 -0.77 13.69 -5.43
N THR A 138 -1.93 13.05 -5.36
CA THR A 138 -2.85 12.91 -6.49
C THR A 138 -3.37 14.27 -6.97
N LYS A 139 -3.80 15.14 -6.06
CA LYS A 139 -4.25 16.50 -6.40
C LYS A 139 -3.16 17.32 -7.10
N ARG A 140 -1.88 17.16 -6.69
CA ARG A 140 -0.76 17.83 -7.34
C ARG A 140 -0.57 17.37 -8.78
N VAL A 141 -0.70 16.07 -9.04
CA VAL A 141 -0.60 15.53 -10.40
C VAL A 141 -1.80 15.99 -11.25
N LEU A 142 -3.01 15.94 -10.73
CA LEU A 142 -4.20 16.47 -11.41
C LEU A 142 -4.09 18.00 -11.67
N GLY A 143 -3.39 18.73 -10.82
CA GLY A 143 -3.08 20.15 -10.97
C GLY A 143 -1.93 20.46 -11.94
N GLY A 144 -1.41 19.45 -12.68
CA GLY A 144 -0.41 19.65 -13.75
C GLY A 144 1.02 19.23 -13.37
N ALA A 145 1.28 18.74 -12.15
CA ALA A 145 2.57 18.14 -11.86
C ALA A 145 2.69 16.81 -12.63
N ARG A 146 3.82 16.57 -13.27
CA ARG A 146 4.04 15.32 -14.05
C ARG A 146 4.08 14.09 -13.15
N ALA A 147 4.69 14.22 -11.96
CA ALA A 147 4.71 13.16 -10.95
C ALA A 147 4.80 13.74 -9.53
N ALA A 148 4.24 13.00 -8.57
CA ALA A 148 4.38 13.26 -7.15
C ALA A 148 4.64 11.94 -6.39
N TYR A 149 5.40 12.03 -5.31
CA TYR A 149 5.65 10.90 -4.40
C TYR A 149 4.93 11.12 -3.07
N ALA A 150 4.13 10.15 -2.67
CA ALA A 150 3.44 10.10 -1.39
C ALA A 150 4.21 9.18 -0.44
N LEU A 151 4.93 9.76 0.52
CA LEU A 151 5.62 9.02 1.57
C LEU A 151 4.58 8.57 2.60
N CYS A 152 3.91 7.47 2.33
CA CYS A 152 2.84 6.91 3.15
C CYS A 152 3.40 5.95 4.21
N ARG A 153 2.95 6.16 5.46
CA ARG A 153 3.11 5.25 6.59
C ARG A 153 1.96 5.49 7.61
N PRO A 154 1.23 4.44 8.03
CA PRO A 154 1.29 3.03 7.57
C PRO A 154 1.06 2.86 6.07
N PRO A 155 1.47 1.68 5.48
CA PRO A 155 1.14 1.32 4.11
C PRO A 155 -0.36 1.10 3.92
N GLY A 156 -0.83 0.82 2.70
CA GLY A 156 -2.27 0.82 2.41
C GLY A 156 -2.80 -0.36 1.59
N HIS A 157 -2.02 -1.00 0.72
CA HIS A 157 -2.52 -1.86 -0.34
C HIS A 157 -3.24 -3.14 0.13
N HIS A 158 -3.02 -3.59 1.37
CA HIS A 158 -3.75 -4.72 1.96
C HIS A 158 -5.08 -4.34 2.61
N ALA A 159 -5.33 -3.04 2.89
CA ALA A 159 -6.58 -2.61 3.50
C ALA A 159 -7.74 -2.74 2.52
N TYR A 160 -8.79 -3.48 2.92
CA TYR A 160 -10.06 -3.58 2.22
C TYR A 160 -10.93 -2.34 2.45
N ALA A 161 -12.08 -2.28 1.80
CA ALA A 161 -13.05 -1.22 2.05
C ALA A 161 -13.53 -1.21 3.52
N ASP A 162 -13.59 -2.37 4.16
CA ASP A 162 -14.19 -2.60 5.47
C ASP A 162 -13.27 -3.27 6.50
N LYS A 163 -11.98 -3.52 6.17
CA LYS A 163 -11.04 -4.25 7.06
C LYS A 163 -9.60 -3.79 6.89
N ALA A 164 -8.88 -3.72 8.02
CA ALA A 164 -7.43 -3.64 8.05
C ALA A 164 -6.80 -5.01 7.78
N GLY A 165 -5.63 -5.05 7.18
CA GLY A 165 -4.84 -6.27 6.94
C GLY A 165 -3.39 -5.94 6.63
N GLY A 166 -2.44 -6.83 6.92
CA GLY A 166 -1.04 -6.70 6.49
C GLY A 166 -0.36 -5.37 6.81
N PHE A 167 -0.49 -4.85 8.02
CA PHE A 167 -0.02 -3.53 8.46
C PHE A 167 -0.77 -2.32 7.85
N CYS A 168 -1.78 -2.55 7.01
CA CYS A 168 -2.52 -1.52 6.29
C CYS A 168 -3.87 -1.25 6.97
N TYR A 169 -4.21 0.03 7.12
CA TYR A 169 -5.46 0.46 7.77
C TYR A 169 -6.37 1.23 6.80
N LEU A 170 -5.85 2.19 6.07
CA LEU A 170 -6.54 2.87 4.97
C LEU A 170 -5.79 2.58 3.68
N ASN A 171 -6.51 2.28 2.61
CA ASN A 171 -5.88 1.96 1.33
C ASN A 171 -5.47 3.24 0.59
N ASN A 172 -4.22 3.66 0.83
CA ASN A 172 -3.65 4.88 0.28
C ASN A 172 -3.64 4.86 -1.26
N THR A 173 -3.28 3.72 -1.84
CA THR A 173 -3.23 3.50 -3.29
C THR A 173 -4.63 3.56 -3.90
N ALA A 174 -5.63 2.94 -3.28
CA ALA A 174 -7.01 3.01 -3.75
C ALA A 174 -7.60 4.42 -3.62
N LEU A 175 -7.30 5.15 -2.53
CA LEU A 175 -7.71 6.54 -2.36
C LEU A 175 -7.10 7.44 -3.43
N ALA A 176 -5.81 7.26 -3.76
CA ALA A 176 -5.17 7.98 -4.86
C ALA A 176 -5.87 7.71 -6.20
N ALA A 177 -6.14 6.45 -6.52
CA ALA A 177 -6.84 6.06 -7.75
C ALA A 177 -8.28 6.60 -7.79
N GLN A 178 -9.01 6.52 -6.67
CA GLN A 178 -10.40 7.02 -6.59
C GLN A 178 -10.48 8.54 -6.74
N VAL A 179 -9.55 9.29 -6.14
CA VAL A 179 -9.45 10.74 -6.32
C VAL A 179 -9.12 11.09 -7.78
N ALA A 180 -8.19 10.36 -8.40
CA ALA A 180 -7.87 10.54 -9.81
C ALA A 180 -9.10 10.30 -10.71
N ARG A 181 -9.89 9.26 -10.43
CA ARG A 181 -11.14 8.94 -11.16
C ARG A 181 -12.19 10.05 -11.13
N GLY A 182 -12.13 10.95 -10.16
CA GLY A 182 -12.97 12.15 -10.15
C GLY A 182 -12.67 13.14 -11.28
N SER A 183 -11.53 12.99 -11.96
CA SER A 183 -11.06 13.93 -12.98
C SER A 183 -10.67 13.28 -14.31
N VAL A 184 -10.34 12.00 -14.34
CA VAL A 184 -9.94 11.25 -15.55
C VAL A 184 -10.81 10.00 -15.73
N ASN A 185 -10.92 9.48 -16.95
CA ASN A 185 -11.82 8.35 -17.25
C ASN A 185 -11.22 6.97 -16.96
N ARG A 186 -9.90 6.84 -17.00
CA ARG A 186 -9.20 5.57 -16.77
C ARG A 186 -7.93 5.80 -15.97
N VAL A 187 -7.78 5.00 -14.92
CA VAL A 187 -6.58 4.96 -14.08
C VAL A 187 -6.00 3.54 -14.14
N ALA A 188 -4.69 3.43 -14.21
CA ALA A 188 -4.02 2.16 -13.95
C ALA A 188 -3.29 2.22 -12.60
N ILE A 189 -3.32 1.12 -11.87
CA ILE A 189 -2.48 0.88 -10.69
C ILE A 189 -1.47 -0.20 -11.08
N ILE A 190 -0.20 0.04 -10.82
CA ILE A 190 0.83 -1.00 -10.83
C ILE A 190 1.40 -1.12 -9.43
N ASP A 191 1.17 -2.26 -8.81
CA ASP A 191 1.69 -2.61 -7.50
C ASP A 191 2.92 -3.49 -7.68
N ILE A 192 4.05 -3.03 -7.14
CA ILE A 192 5.34 -3.72 -7.19
C ILE A 192 5.88 -4.01 -5.78
N ASP A 193 5.02 -3.96 -4.77
CA ASP A 193 5.30 -4.54 -3.46
C ASP A 193 5.46 -6.07 -3.59
N VAL A 194 6.29 -6.68 -2.76
CA VAL A 194 6.49 -8.14 -2.83
C VAL A 194 5.24 -8.92 -2.42
N HIS A 195 4.35 -8.31 -1.64
CA HIS A 195 3.08 -8.89 -1.25
C HIS A 195 1.97 -8.46 -2.22
N HIS A 196 1.02 -9.34 -2.46
CA HIS A 196 -0.14 -9.00 -3.27
C HIS A 196 -1.00 -7.89 -2.66
N GLY A 197 -1.35 -6.88 -3.44
CA GLY A 197 -2.26 -5.78 -3.05
C GLY A 197 -3.73 -6.22 -2.97
N ASN A 198 -4.04 -7.20 -2.11
CA ASN A 198 -5.35 -7.85 -2.02
C ASN A 198 -6.49 -6.89 -1.64
N GLY A 199 -6.21 -5.87 -0.85
CA GLY A 199 -7.19 -4.83 -0.53
C GLY A 199 -7.51 -3.97 -1.74
N THR A 200 -6.50 -3.53 -2.49
CA THR A 200 -6.66 -2.77 -3.73
C THR A 200 -7.42 -3.57 -4.78
N GLN A 201 -7.04 -4.85 -4.98
CA GLN A 201 -7.76 -5.76 -5.85
C GLN A 201 -9.25 -5.84 -5.47
N ALA A 202 -9.56 -6.08 -4.19
CA ALA A 202 -10.94 -6.24 -3.74
C ALA A 202 -11.79 -4.98 -3.97
N ILE A 203 -11.22 -3.78 -3.76
CA ILE A 203 -11.91 -2.49 -3.96
C ILE A 203 -12.27 -2.27 -5.44
N PHE A 204 -11.41 -2.67 -6.37
CA PHE A 204 -11.61 -2.40 -7.80
C PHE A 204 -12.01 -3.63 -8.62
N TYR A 205 -12.27 -4.79 -8.00
CA TYR A 205 -12.45 -6.07 -8.68
C TYR A 205 -13.63 -6.12 -9.69
N GLU A 206 -14.63 -5.25 -9.50
CA GLU A 206 -15.79 -5.13 -10.40
C GLU A 206 -15.78 -3.82 -11.21
N ARG A 207 -14.65 -3.10 -11.23
CA ARG A 207 -14.50 -1.76 -11.80
C ARG A 207 -13.67 -1.78 -13.10
N PRO A 208 -14.28 -1.53 -14.28
CA PRO A 208 -13.55 -1.50 -15.55
C PRO A 208 -12.73 -0.22 -15.78
N ASP A 209 -12.98 0.81 -14.98
CA ASP A 209 -12.38 2.14 -15.07
C ASP A 209 -11.08 2.28 -14.26
N VAL A 210 -10.71 1.24 -13.49
CA VAL A 210 -9.42 1.12 -12.79
C VAL A 210 -8.80 -0.23 -13.12
N LEU A 211 -7.72 -0.22 -13.89
CA LEU A 211 -6.91 -1.43 -14.12
C LEU A 211 -5.98 -1.62 -12.92
N HIS A 212 -6.07 -2.75 -12.24
CA HIS A 212 -5.15 -3.13 -11.17
C HIS A 212 -4.20 -4.22 -11.65
N ILE A 213 -2.90 -3.98 -11.55
CA ILE A 213 -1.83 -4.95 -11.84
C ILE A 213 -0.98 -5.10 -10.59
N SER A 214 -0.76 -6.32 -10.13
CA SER A 214 0.11 -6.60 -9.00
C SER A 214 1.17 -7.64 -9.38
N VAL A 215 2.45 -7.26 -9.18
CA VAL A 215 3.61 -8.15 -9.32
C VAL A 215 4.09 -8.50 -7.93
N HIS A 216 3.99 -9.76 -7.55
CA HIS A 216 4.19 -10.18 -6.16
C HIS A 216 4.70 -11.63 -6.07
N GLY A 217 5.16 -12.02 -4.89
CA GLY A 217 5.51 -13.42 -4.62
C GLY A 217 4.30 -14.34 -4.70
N ASP A 218 4.53 -15.57 -5.18
CA ASP A 218 3.45 -16.54 -5.35
C ASP A 218 2.64 -16.70 -4.06
N PRO A 219 1.31 -16.40 -4.07
CA PRO A 219 0.48 -16.48 -2.88
C PRO A 219 0.34 -17.91 -2.32
N ALA A 220 0.68 -18.94 -3.08
CA ALA A 220 0.74 -20.29 -2.55
C ALA A 220 1.79 -20.43 -1.43
N ASP A 221 2.83 -19.58 -1.44
CA ASP A 221 3.97 -19.62 -0.52
C ASP A 221 4.14 -18.35 0.30
N LEU A 222 3.48 -17.24 -0.08
CA LEU A 222 3.62 -15.92 0.55
C LEU A 222 2.27 -15.32 0.96
N TYR A 223 2.27 -14.54 2.07
CA TYR A 223 1.13 -13.70 2.45
C TYR A 223 0.65 -12.84 1.24
N PRO A 224 -0.66 -12.69 0.99
CA PRO A 224 -1.80 -13.02 1.86
C PRO A 224 -2.34 -14.45 1.70
N PHE A 225 -1.71 -15.34 0.99
CA PHE A 225 -2.01 -16.77 0.78
C PHE A 225 -3.31 -17.05 0.02
N TYR A 226 -4.39 -16.32 0.29
CA TYR A 226 -5.74 -16.64 -0.17
C TYR A 226 -6.22 -15.75 -1.33
N ALA A 227 -5.38 -14.87 -1.86
CA ALA A 227 -5.64 -13.99 -2.99
C ALA A 227 -4.34 -13.62 -3.70
N GLY A 228 -4.41 -13.27 -4.99
CA GLY A 228 -3.27 -12.93 -5.82
C GLY A 228 -2.93 -14.00 -6.87
N TYR A 229 -3.80 -14.98 -7.07
CA TYR A 229 -3.60 -16.00 -8.07
C TYR A 229 -3.79 -15.46 -9.49
N ALA A 230 -3.06 -16.04 -10.45
CA ALA A 230 -3.03 -15.56 -11.84
C ALA A 230 -4.37 -15.66 -12.59
N ASP A 231 -5.29 -16.47 -12.11
CA ASP A 231 -6.63 -16.64 -12.66
C ASP A 231 -7.67 -15.64 -12.12
N GLU A 232 -7.29 -14.82 -11.13
CA GLU A 232 -8.13 -13.75 -10.60
C GLU A 232 -8.07 -12.52 -11.52
N CYS A 233 -8.97 -12.43 -12.49
CA CYS A 233 -8.93 -11.43 -13.57
C CYS A 233 -10.01 -10.33 -13.47
N GLY A 234 -10.66 -10.16 -12.33
CA GLY A 234 -11.81 -9.29 -12.15
C GLY A 234 -13.12 -10.05 -12.24
N ARG A 235 -14.24 -9.36 -12.01
CA ARG A 235 -15.58 -9.96 -12.04
C ARG A 235 -16.61 -8.97 -12.60
N GLY A 236 -17.63 -9.49 -13.30
CA GLY A 236 -18.73 -8.68 -13.82
C GLY A 236 -18.23 -7.60 -14.78
N ALA A 237 -18.53 -6.34 -14.51
CA ALA A 237 -18.06 -5.22 -15.34
C ALA A 237 -16.53 -5.04 -15.31
N GLY A 238 -15.87 -5.48 -14.25
CA GLY A 238 -14.42 -5.39 -14.08
C GLY A 238 -13.64 -6.59 -14.63
N GLU A 239 -14.29 -7.54 -15.32
CA GLU A 239 -13.57 -8.67 -15.91
C GLU A 239 -12.52 -8.20 -16.92
N GLY A 240 -11.27 -8.67 -16.76
CA GLY A 240 -10.09 -8.21 -17.50
C GLY A 240 -9.44 -6.93 -16.97
N ALA A 241 -9.98 -6.29 -15.93
CA ALA A 241 -9.40 -5.11 -15.29
C ALA A 241 -8.53 -5.43 -14.06
N ASN A 242 -8.26 -6.70 -13.78
CA ASN A 242 -7.32 -7.16 -12.77
C ASN A 242 -6.31 -8.12 -13.39
N LEU A 243 -5.02 -7.94 -13.07
CA LEU A 243 -3.95 -8.83 -13.54
C LEU A 243 -2.98 -9.11 -12.41
N ASN A 244 -2.94 -10.35 -11.97
CA ASN A 244 -1.96 -10.85 -11.02
C ASN A 244 -0.79 -11.51 -11.74
N LEU A 245 0.42 -11.16 -11.34
CA LEU A 245 1.68 -11.64 -11.88
C LEU A 245 2.51 -12.26 -10.74
N PRO A 246 2.11 -13.45 -10.25
CA PRO A 246 2.86 -14.13 -9.20
C PRO A 246 4.24 -14.57 -9.71
N VAL A 247 5.26 -14.35 -8.86
CA VAL A 247 6.66 -14.65 -9.13
C VAL A 247 7.15 -15.65 -8.09
N PRO A 248 7.85 -16.73 -8.46
CA PRO A 248 8.40 -17.68 -7.50
C PRO A 248 9.26 -17.00 -6.44
N LEU A 249 9.18 -17.47 -5.18
CA LEU A 249 10.00 -16.92 -4.11
C LEU A 249 11.50 -17.05 -4.45
N LEU A 250 12.29 -16.11 -3.91
CA LEU A 250 13.73 -15.98 -4.14
C LEU A 250 14.13 -15.68 -5.59
N SER A 251 13.17 -15.28 -6.44
CA SER A 251 13.48 -14.81 -7.79
C SER A 251 14.36 -13.57 -7.75
N ASP A 252 15.24 -13.46 -8.73
CA ASP A 252 16.18 -12.36 -8.91
C ASP A 252 15.55 -11.15 -9.65
N SER A 253 16.36 -10.11 -9.82
CA SER A 253 15.97 -8.89 -10.53
C SER A 253 15.50 -9.16 -11.97
N ALA A 254 16.07 -10.13 -12.67
CA ALA A 254 15.73 -10.41 -14.06
C ALA A 254 14.29 -10.93 -14.18
N VAL A 255 13.93 -11.89 -13.32
CA VAL A 255 12.58 -12.49 -13.28
C VAL A 255 11.54 -11.47 -12.83
N TYR A 256 11.83 -10.73 -11.75
CA TYR A 256 10.91 -9.71 -11.22
C TYR A 256 10.65 -8.58 -12.20
N CYS A 257 11.71 -8.03 -12.81
CA CYS A 257 11.59 -6.99 -13.83
C CYS A 257 10.84 -7.47 -15.08
N ALA A 258 11.00 -8.73 -15.50
CA ALA A 258 10.24 -9.27 -16.63
C ALA A 258 8.73 -9.30 -16.36
N ALA A 259 8.33 -9.60 -15.11
CA ALA A 259 6.92 -9.53 -14.71
C ALA A 259 6.40 -8.07 -14.73
N VAL A 260 7.20 -7.11 -14.24
CA VAL A 260 6.87 -5.67 -14.33
C VAL A 260 6.72 -5.23 -15.80
N ASP A 261 7.64 -5.62 -16.68
CA ASP A 261 7.57 -5.31 -18.11
C ASP A 261 6.29 -5.86 -18.77
N ARG A 262 5.86 -7.06 -18.36
CA ARG A 262 4.58 -7.64 -18.81
C ARG A 262 3.40 -6.79 -18.35
N GLY A 263 3.37 -6.37 -17.09
CA GLY A 263 2.35 -5.47 -16.56
C GLY A 263 2.29 -4.13 -17.32
N ILE A 264 3.44 -3.52 -17.60
CA ILE A 264 3.55 -2.29 -18.41
C ILE A 264 2.95 -2.49 -19.81
N GLY A 265 3.18 -3.65 -20.43
CA GLY A 265 2.56 -4.00 -21.72
C GLY A 265 1.03 -3.93 -21.69
N VAL A 266 0.41 -4.43 -20.61
CA VAL A 266 -1.05 -4.38 -20.42
C VAL A 266 -1.53 -2.95 -20.13
N ILE A 267 -0.79 -2.17 -19.32
CA ILE A 267 -1.12 -0.75 -19.08
C ILE A 267 -1.15 0.05 -20.37
N ARG A 268 -0.19 -0.17 -21.27
CA ARG A 268 -0.15 0.51 -22.58
C ARG A 268 -1.37 0.18 -23.43
N GLN A 269 -1.85 -1.07 -23.41
CA GLN A 269 -3.06 -1.49 -24.13
C GLN A 269 -4.33 -0.90 -23.51
N TYR A 270 -4.39 -0.84 -22.18
CA TYR A 270 -5.49 -0.23 -21.46
C TYR A 270 -5.57 1.29 -21.69
N ALA A 271 -4.44 1.93 -21.99
CA ALA A 271 -4.28 3.35 -22.27
C ALA A 271 -4.92 4.25 -21.19
N PRO A 272 -4.45 4.21 -19.94
CA PRO A 272 -4.96 5.06 -18.87
C PRO A 272 -4.50 6.50 -19.07
N GLU A 273 -5.23 7.44 -18.45
CA GLU A 273 -4.86 8.85 -18.43
C GLU A 273 -3.94 9.20 -17.24
N MET A 274 -3.91 8.35 -16.22
CA MET A 274 -3.08 8.51 -15.03
C MET A 274 -2.63 7.16 -14.49
N LEU A 275 -1.41 7.14 -13.93
CA LEU A 275 -0.82 5.98 -13.28
C LEU A 275 -0.70 6.21 -11.78
N VAL A 276 -1.05 5.19 -11.00
CA VAL A 276 -0.72 5.07 -9.57
C VAL A 276 0.26 3.91 -9.43
N VAL A 277 1.39 4.15 -8.80
CA VAL A 277 2.40 3.12 -8.49
C VAL A 277 2.34 2.85 -6.99
N ALA A 278 1.94 1.64 -6.60
CA ALA A 278 2.13 1.15 -5.25
C ALA A 278 3.58 0.63 -5.16
N LEU A 279 4.42 1.40 -4.48
CA LEU A 279 5.86 1.15 -4.40
C LEU A 279 6.21 0.43 -3.10
N GLY A 280 6.38 -0.89 -3.16
CA GLY A 280 7.09 -1.67 -2.15
C GLY A 280 8.58 -1.82 -2.50
N LEU A 281 9.41 -1.88 -1.48
CA LEU A 281 10.85 -2.14 -1.60
C LEU A 281 11.26 -3.43 -0.90
N ASP A 282 10.28 -4.20 -0.43
CA ASP A 282 10.45 -5.45 0.31
C ASP A 282 10.74 -6.67 -0.58
N ALA A 283 10.72 -6.50 -1.91
CA ALA A 283 11.32 -7.46 -2.83
C ALA A 283 12.87 -7.46 -2.78
N SER A 284 13.48 -6.57 -1.99
CA SER A 284 14.93 -6.47 -1.85
C SER A 284 15.57 -7.71 -1.27
N THR A 285 16.78 -8.03 -1.74
CA THR A 285 17.65 -9.08 -1.17
C THR A 285 17.89 -8.90 0.34
N ASP A 286 17.96 -7.65 0.78
CA ASP A 286 18.33 -7.29 2.17
C ASP A 286 17.10 -6.95 3.05
N ASP A 287 15.88 -7.11 2.53
CA ASP A 287 14.68 -6.88 3.32
C ASP A 287 14.53 -7.97 4.40
N PRO A 288 14.08 -7.61 5.63
CA PRO A 288 13.88 -8.56 6.71
C PRO A 288 12.92 -9.73 6.42
N PHE A 289 12.02 -9.59 5.46
CA PHE A 289 11.16 -10.69 5.01
C PHE A 289 11.87 -11.66 4.09
N ALA A 290 12.95 -11.22 3.40
CA ALA A 290 13.81 -12.05 2.56
C ALA A 290 13.06 -12.91 1.51
N CYS A 291 11.97 -12.38 0.95
CA CYS A 291 11.09 -13.11 0.03
C CYS A 291 11.64 -13.18 -1.39
N MET A 292 12.38 -12.14 -1.84
CA MET A 292 12.93 -12.04 -3.19
C MET A 292 14.42 -11.66 -3.15
N ARG A 293 15.06 -11.61 -4.31
CA ARG A 293 16.46 -11.23 -4.48
C ARG A 293 16.62 -10.09 -5.48
N VAL A 294 15.77 -9.08 -5.38
CA VAL A 294 15.90 -7.88 -6.20
C VAL A 294 17.00 -7.00 -5.61
N ASP A 295 17.99 -6.68 -6.43
CA ASP A 295 19.08 -5.79 -6.08
C ASP A 295 18.79 -4.34 -6.46
N ARG A 296 19.69 -3.44 -6.12
CA ARG A 296 19.61 -2.00 -6.44
C ARG A 296 19.44 -1.75 -7.95
N ALA A 297 20.13 -2.50 -8.80
CA ALA A 297 20.03 -2.36 -10.25
C ALA A 297 18.65 -2.76 -10.76
N GLY A 298 18.03 -3.78 -10.14
CA GLY A 298 16.65 -4.19 -10.40
C GLY A 298 15.65 -3.08 -10.09
N PHE A 299 15.78 -2.42 -8.94
CA PHE A 299 14.92 -1.28 -8.59
C PHE A 299 15.10 -0.10 -9.56
N ALA A 300 16.35 0.24 -9.94
CA ALA A 300 16.60 1.26 -10.96
C ALA A 300 15.92 0.91 -12.29
N ARG A 301 16.03 -0.33 -12.74
CA ARG A 301 15.40 -0.81 -13.97
C ARG A 301 13.87 -0.75 -13.92
N MET A 302 13.25 -1.15 -12.80
CA MET A 302 11.80 -1.03 -12.63
C MET A 302 11.37 0.44 -12.69
N GLY A 303 12.10 1.33 -12.03
CA GLY A 303 11.87 2.78 -12.12
C GLY A 303 11.95 3.29 -13.57
N GLU A 304 12.99 2.92 -14.33
CA GLU A 304 13.13 3.28 -15.75
C GLU A 304 11.98 2.77 -16.61
N ALA A 305 11.58 1.51 -16.42
CA ALA A 305 10.50 0.90 -17.18
C ALA A 305 9.17 1.60 -16.94
N ILE A 306 8.81 1.86 -15.67
CA ILE A 306 7.59 2.58 -15.28
C ILE A 306 7.64 4.04 -15.77
N GLY A 307 8.76 4.74 -15.56
CA GLY A 307 8.96 6.12 -16.03
C GLY A 307 8.84 6.26 -17.54
N SER A 308 9.23 5.23 -18.31
CA SER A 308 9.16 5.24 -19.79
C SER A 308 7.74 5.35 -20.34
N MET A 309 6.72 5.09 -19.53
CA MET A 309 5.31 5.28 -19.93
C MET A 309 4.93 6.76 -20.05
N ARG A 310 5.64 7.67 -19.36
CA ARG A 310 5.45 9.12 -19.38
C ARG A 310 4.02 9.59 -19.05
N LEU A 311 3.27 8.79 -18.32
CA LEU A 311 1.94 9.13 -17.82
C LEU A 311 2.02 10.07 -16.61
N PRO A 312 1.07 10.97 -16.39
CA PRO A 312 0.90 11.61 -15.09
C PRO A 312 0.88 10.55 -13.99
N THR A 313 1.81 10.63 -13.01
CA THR A 313 2.04 9.51 -12.09
C THR A 313 2.05 9.95 -10.63
N VAL A 314 1.33 9.21 -9.78
CA VAL A 314 1.48 9.25 -8.32
C VAL A 314 2.19 7.97 -7.88
N ILE A 315 3.28 8.12 -7.14
CA ILE A 315 3.98 7.00 -6.50
C ILE A 315 3.59 7.00 -5.02
N VAL A 316 2.97 5.93 -4.55
CA VAL A 316 2.51 5.74 -3.18
C VAL A 316 3.43 4.73 -2.50
N GLN A 317 4.06 5.10 -1.39
CA GLN A 317 4.90 4.18 -0.62
C GLN A 317 4.06 3.12 0.06
N GLU A 318 4.44 1.87 -0.13
CA GLU A 318 3.90 0.69 0.54
C GLU A 318 4.97 0.01 1.41
N GLY A 319 5.32 -1.26 1.20
CA GLY A 319 6.32 -2.01 1.94
C GLY A 319 7.76 -1.56 1.72
N GLY A 320 8.68 -2.34 2.26
CA GLY A 320 10.11 -2.03 2.36
C GLY A 320 10.48 -1.64 3.79
N TYR A 321 11.23 -2.51 4.45
CA TYR A 321 11.49 -2.41 5.89
C TYR A 321 12.96 -2.10 6.16
N GLN A 322 13.25 -1.66 7.38
CA GLN A 322 14.58 -1.17 7.72
C GLN A 322 15.67 -2.21 7.44
N SER A 323 16.55 -1.84 6.51
CA SER A 323 17.68 -2.64 6.05
C SER A 323 18.81 -1.71 5.58
N PRO A 324 20.05 -2.20 5.43
CA PRO A 324 21.17 -1.40 4.92
C PRO A 324 20.94 -0.82 3.52
N GLU A 325 20.13 -1.50 2.69
CA GLU A 325 19.90 -1.13 1.30
C GLU A 325 18.58 -0.38 1.04
N LEU A 326 17.67 -0.25 2.03
CA LEU A 326 16.36 0.37 1.85
C LEU A 326 16.45 1.76 1.21
N GLU A 327 17.31 2.61 1.77
CA GLU A 327 17.53 3.99 1.31
C GLU A 327 18.10 4.03 -0.12
N HIS A 328 19.03 3.16 -0.42
CA HIS A 328 19.69 3.08 -1.72
C HIS A 328 18.79 2.49 -2.81
N ASN A 329 17.97 1.50 -2.46
CA ASN A 329 17.00 0.92 -3.40
C ASN A 329 15.92 1.93 -3.77
N PHE A 330 15.44 2.70 -2.80
CA PHE A 330 14.50 3.79 -3.04
C PHE A 330 15.09 4.86 -3.96
N GLU A 331 16.32 5.31 -3.68
CA GLU A 331 17.03 6.29 -4.50
C GLU A 331 17.23 5.78 -5.94
N ALA A 332 17.62 4.51 -6.09
CA ALA A 332 17.81 3.88 -7.39
C ALA A 332 16.50 3.83 -8.20
N PHE A 333 15.38 3.41 -7.57
CA PHE A 333 14.08 3.41 -8.21
C PHE A 333 13.66 4.80 -8.69
N LEU A 334 13.74 5.81 -7.80
CA LEU A 334 13.35 7.18 -8.17
C LEU A 334 14.26 7.79 -9.22
N THR A 335 15.56 7.51 -9.18
CA THR A 335 16.52 7.98 -10.19
C THR A 335 16.17 7.39 -11.57
N GLY A 336 15.94 6.08 -11.64
CA GLY A 336 15.52 5.42 -12.87
C GLY A 336 14.20 5.98 -13.41
N PHE A 337 13.22 6.15 -12.54
CA PHE A 337 11.91 6.72 -12.89
C PHE A 337 12.06 8.13 -13.47
N LEU A 338 12.73 9.03 -12.75
CA LEU A 338 12.87 10.43 -13.16
C LEU A 338 13.65 10.58 -14.46
N HIS A 339 14.68 9.75 -14.68
CA HIS A 339 15.49 9.76 -15.91
C HIS A 339 14.64 9.51 -17.17
N ARG A 340 13.60 8.70 -17.08
CA ARG A 340 12.74 8.34 -18.22
C ARG A 340 11.43 9.12 -18.29
N HIS A 341 10.98 9.62 -17.16
CA HIS A 341 9.69 10.30 -17.03
C HIS A 341 9.75 11.79 -17.45
N SER A 342 10.96 12.38 -17.48
CA SER A 342 11.20 13.79 -17.86
C SER A 342 10.77 14.12 -19.29
#